data_06b5ac3e15e3ef3ab7ef39ca493b5503
#
_entry.id   06b5ac3e15e3ef3ab7ef39ca493b5503
#
_cell.length_a   1.000
_cell.length_b   1.000
_cell.length_c   1.000
_cell.angle_alpha   90.00
_cell.angle_beta   90.00
_cell.angle_gamma   90.00
#
_symmetry.space_group_name_H-M   'P 1'
#
loop_
_entity.id
_entity.type
_entity.pdbx_description
1 polymer ?
#
loop_
_entity_poly.entity_id
_entity_poly.type
_entity_poly.pdbx_seq_one_letter_code
_entity_poly.pdbx_strand_id
1 'polypeptide(L)'
;MNVPGLPPKQGLYDPQHEKDSCGVGFVVDIKGQRSHQIVQQGLQVLESLTHRGAQGCDPCTGDGAGILLQVPHEFFKRAAKDSGIKLPGAGEYGVGMVFLPPDADARAQCETVFTRVIKDAGAKLLGWRDVPVKSDAIGPVARSTEPFMRQVFIARGIFTDEEFERRLYVIRKCAERAVRESAIEGRDYFYISSLSSSTIVFKGLLLPHQIPQYYQDLTDSSLTSAMALVHSRFSTNTFPTWPLAHPYRYICHNGEINTLKGNVNWMRARQGRLNSELFGEDMQKLFPIVYENQSDSASLDNALEFLVLGGRSLPHAMMMLIPEPWVANPQMDLDRRGFYEYHAAMQEPWDGPAAVCFTDGKMIG
;
A
#
# COMPACT_ATOMS: atom_id res chain seq x y z
N MET A 1 25.87 -2.72 28.75
CA MET A 1 25.92 -3.78 27.73
C MET A 1 26.10 -3.09 26.38
N ASN A 2 27.09 -3.48 25.58
CA ASN A 2 27.19 -2.97 24.22
C ASN A 2 26.09 -3.63 23.36
N VAL A 3 25.16 -2.86 22.87
CA VAL A 3 24.17 -3.35 21.90
C VAL A 3 24.86 -3.39 20.53
N PRO A 4 24.93 -4.55 19.85
CA PRO A 4 25.57 -4.64 18.55
C PRO A 4 24.96 -3.66 17.56
N GLY A 5 25.81 -2.90 16.86
CA GLY A 5 25.36 -1.92 15.85
C GLY A 5 25.14 -0.50 16.37
N LEU A 6 25.14 -0.26 17.68
CA LEU A 6 25.06 1.10 18.22
C LEU A 6 26.45 1.64 18.60
N PRO A 7 26.69 2.96 18.45
CA PRO A 7 27.90 3.60 18.94
C PRO A 7 28.05 3.44 20.46
N PRO A 8 29.26 3.45 21.01
CA PRO A 8 29.46 3.49 22.45
C PRO A 8 28.95 4.83 23.02
N LYS A 9 28.60 4.81 24.32
CA LYS A 9 28.22 6.03 25.03
C LYS A 9 29.31 7.10 24.89
N GLN A 10 28.91 8.32 24.44
CA GLN A 10 29.82 9.45 24.28
C GLN A 10 29.07 10.80 24.37
N GLY A 11 29.64 11.72 25.14
CA GLY A 11 28.99 13.03 25.36
C GLY A 11 27.59 12.87 25.94
N LEU A 12 26.58 13.46 25.27
CA LEU A 12 25.18 13.34 25.65
C LEU A 12 24.49 12.10 25.10
N TYR A 13 25.15 11.36 24.22
CA TYR A 13 24.61 10.14 23.66
C TYR A 13 24.81 8.96 24.61
N ASP A 14 23.72 8.27 24.94
CA ASP A 14 23.72 7.03 25.70
C ASP A 14 22.85 5.99 24.98
N PRO A 15 23.44 4.86 24.51
CA PRO A 15 22.70 3.82 23.81
C PRO A 15 21.56 3.18 24.63
N GLN A 16 21.53 3.37 25.95
CA GLN A 16 20.41 2.93 26.78
C GLN A 16 19.15 3.76 26.56
N HIS A 17 19.29 4.97 26.01
CA HIS A 17 18.18 5.85 25.69
C HIS A 17 17.70 5.72 24.24
N GLU A 18 18.37 4.90 23.43
CA GLU A 18 17.90 4.59 22.08
C GLU A 18 16.57 3.87 22.17
N LYS A 19 15.60 4.41 21.46
CA LYS A 19 14.27 3.84 21.33
C LYS A 19 13.79 4.03 19.90
N ASP A 20 13.13 3.01 19.36
CA ASP A 20 12.42 3.16 18.12
C ASP A 20 11.43 4.30 18.21
N SER A 21 11.52 5.23 17.26
CA SER A 21 10.64 6.38 17.17
C SER A 21 9.68 6.32 15.98
N CYS A 22 9.73 5.26 15.18
CA CYS A 22 8.91 5.05 14.00
C CYS A 22 7.71 4.15 14.28
N GLY A 23 6.57 4.42 13.59
CA GLY A 23 5.39 3.56 13.59
C GLY A 23 5.42 2.52 12.46
N VAL A 24 6.57 2.24 11.85
CA VAL A 24 6.77 1.31 10.73
C VAL A 24 7.64 0.14 11.15
N GLY A 25 7.42 -1.01 10.52
CA GLY A 25 8.26 -2.18 10.69
C GLY A 25 8.01 -3.22 9.62
N PHE A 26 8.96 -4.15 9.46
CA PHE A 26 8.76 -5.31 8.61
C PHE A 26 9.47 -6.54 9.17
N VAL A 27 8.98 -7.70 8.76
CA VAL A 27 9.60 -9.01 9.02
C VAL A 27 9.75 -9.70 7.67
N VAL A 28 10.89 -10.36 7.44
CA VAL A 28 11.16 -11.07 6.20
C VAL A 28 11.95 -12.34 6.45
N ASP A 29 11.59 -13.42 5.78
CA ASP A 29 12.43 -14.60 5.62
C ASP A 29 13.40 -14.36 4.47
N ILE A 30 14.72 -14.29 4.78
CA ILE A 30 15.77 -13.96 3.80
C ILE A 30 15.86 -15.00 2.68
N LYS A 31 15.41 -16.23 2.92
CA LYS A 31 15.38 -17.32 1.93
C LYS A 31 14.08 -17.34 1.11
N GLY A 32 13.15 -16.44 1.40
CA GLY A 32 11.85 -16.34 0.73
C GLY A 32 10.88 -17.48 1.09
N GLN A 33 11.10 -18.19 2.20
CA GLN A 33 10.22 -19.26 2.66
C GLN A 33 8.96 -18.69 3.26
N ARG A 34 7.82 -19.02 2.66
CA ARG A 34 6.51 -18.55 3.14
C ARG A 34 6.05 -19.35 4.35
N SER A 35 5.63 -18.66 5.39
CA SER A 35 5.05 -19.27 6.59
C SER A 35 4.00 -18.38 7.22
N HIS A 36 3.08 -18.96 7.99
CA HIS A 36 2.16 -18.21 8.84
C HIS A 36 2.89 -17.54 10.01
N GLN A 37 4.05 -18.07 10.40
CA GLN A 37 4.88 -17.49 11.45
C GLN A 37 5.33 -16.06 11.10
N ILE A 38 5.70 -15.79 9.84
CA ILE A 38 6.03 -14.43 9.37
C ILE A 38 4.83 -13.49 9.54
N VAL A 39 3.62 -13.96 9.25
CA VAL A 39 2.39 -13.17 9.45
C VAL A 39 2.18 -12.85 10.93
N GLN A 40 2.31 -13.85 11.80
CA GLN A 40 2.19 -13.67 13.25
C GLN A 40 3.27 -12.72 13.80
N GLN A 41 4.52 -12.86 13.35
CA GLN A 41 5.60 -11.94 13.74
C GLN A 41 5.35 -10.52 13.26
N GLY A 42 4.83 -10.33 12.02
CA GLY A 42 4.41 -9.02 11.53
C GLY A 42 3.32 -8.39 12.40
N LEU A 43 2.30 -9.15 12.78
CA LEU A 43 1.26 -8.70 13.71
C LEU A 43 1.81 -8.39 15.10
N GLN A 44 2.77 -9.15 15.59
CA GLN A 44 3.44 -8.89 16.87
C GLN A 44 4.28 -7.60 16.82
N VAL A 45 5.01 -7.35 15.72
CA VAL A 45 5.72 -6.09 15.51
C VAL A 45 4.72 -4.93 15.51
N LEU A 46 3.60 -5.07 14.80
CA LEU A 46 2.55 -4.06 14.76
C LEU A 46 2.01 -3.77 16.17
N GLU A 47 1.71 -4.79 16.96
CA GLU A 47 1.23 -4.63 18.34
C GLU A 47 2.29 -3.97 19.23
N SER A 48 3.56 -4.30 19.05
CA SER A 48 4.69 -3.65 19.77
C SER A 48 4.82 -2.16 19.44
N LEU A 49 4.31 -1.73 18.27
CA LEU A 49 4.26 -0.32 17.85
C LEU A 49 3.04 0.44 18.36
N THR A 50 2.20 -0.14 19.22
CA THR A 50 0.98 0.51 19.74
C THR A 50 1.26 1.89 20.36
N HIS A 51 2.39 2.04 21.06
CA HIS A 51 2.83 3.30 21.65
C HIS A 51 3.21 4.40 20.62
N ARG A 52 3.28 4.04 19.33
CA ARG A 52 3.57 4.95 18.21
C ARG A 52 2.34 5.34 17.41
N GLY A 53 1.20 4.68 17.64
CA GLY A 53 -0.08 5.02 17.06
C GLY A 53 -0.84 6.04 17.91
N ALA A 54 -1.75 6.80 17.29
CA ALA A 54 -2.68 7.65 18.00
C ALA A 54 -4.01 6.94 18.22
N GLN A 55 -4.65 7.30 19.33
CA GLN A 55 -6.03 6.97 19.61
C GLN A 55 -6.89 8.18 19.27
N GLY A 56 -8.06 7.95 18.70
CA GLY A 56 -9.03 8.98 18.41
C GLY A 56 -9.74 9.52 19.64
N CYS A 57 -10.88 10.16 19.43
CA CYS A 57 -11.70 10.69 20.52
C CYS A 57 -12.36 9.59 21.38
N ASP A 58 -12.41 8.35 20.91
CA ASP A 58 -12.73 7.18 21.72
C ASP A 58 -11.50 6.24 21.83
N PRO A 59 -11.35 5.54 22.97
CA PRO A 59 -10.15 4.73 23.24
C PRO A 59 -10.06 3.45 22.38
N CYS A 60 -11.10 3.12 21.62
CA CYS A 60 -11.18 1.94 20.78
C CYS A 60 -11.07 2.25 19.27
N THR A 61 -10.87 3.53 18.90
CA THR A 61 -10.64 3.94 17.51
C THR A 61 -9.21 4.46 17.35
N GLY A 62 -8.43 3.85 16.45
CA GLY A 62 -7.08 4.30 16.11
C GLY A 62 -7.09 5.20 14.86
N ASP A 63 -5.99 5.94 14.67
CA ASP A 63 -5.74 6.71 13.43
C ASP A 63 -5.50 5.82 12.22
N GLY A 64 -5.26 4.54 12.45
CA GLY A 64 -5.10 3.53 11.43
C GLY A 64 -3.94 2.57 11.71
N ALA A 65 -4.16 1.33 11.34
CA ALA A 65 -3.14 0.29 11.35
C ALA A 65 -3.34 -0.65 10.17
N GLY A 66 -2.31 -1.43 9.85
CA GLY A 66 -2.43 -2.42 8.79
C GLY A 66 -1.17 -3.24 8.55
N ILE A 67 -1.34 -4.24 7.69
CA ILE A 67 -0.33 -5.18 7.27
C ILE A 67 -0.41 -5.43 5.77
N LEU A 68 0.73 -5.38 5.08
CA LEU A 68 0.90 -5.82 3.70
C LEU A 68 1.63 -7.16 3.71
N LEU A 69 1.10 -8.10 2.94
CA LEU A 69 1.60 -9.46 2.81
C LEU A 69 1.74 -9.83 1.33
N GLN A 70 2.50 -10.87 1.02
CA GLN A 70 2.43 -11.50 -0.29
C GLN A 70 1.10 -12.25 -0.44
N VAL A 71 0.57 -12.31 -1.67
CA VAL A 71 -0.66 -13.05 -1.99
C VAL A 71 -0.54 -14.52 -1.55
N PRO A 72 -1.35 -14.98 -0.56
CA PRO A 72 -1.28 -16.34 -0.03
C PRO A 72 -2.13 -17.30 -0.90
N HIS A 73 -1.54 -17.91 -1.93
CA HIS A 73 -2.28 -18.70 -2.91
C HIS A 73 -3.10 -19.86 -2.31
N GLU A 74 -2.51 -20.66 -1.43
CA GLU A 74 -3.20 -21.84 -0.86
C GLU A 74 -4.40 -21.42 0.01
N PHE A 75 -4.27 -20.32 0.74
CA PHE A 75 -5.38 -19.72 1.47
C PHE A 75 -6.49 -19.29 0.51
N PHE A 76 -6.18 -18.50 -0.52
CA PHE A 76 -7.20 -17.99 -1.45
C PHE A 76 -7.83 -19.10 -2.28
N LYS A 77 -7.08 -20.11 -2.67
CA LYS A 77 -7.63 -21.28 -3.40
C LYS A 77 -8.76 -21.95 -2.63
N ARG A 78 -8.64 -22.06 -1.30
CA ARG A 78 -9.68 -22.60 -0.43
C ARG A 78 -10.79 -21.57 -0.21
N ALA A 79 -10.46 -20.37 0.26
CA ALA A 79 -11.43 -19.33 0.61
C ALA A 79 -12.29 -18.87 -0.59
N ALA A 80 -11.71 -18.81 -1.78
CA ALA A 80 -12.44 -18.48 -3.01
C ALA A 80 -13.38 -19.63 -3.43
N LYS A 81 -12.97 -20.88 -3.23
CA LYS A 81 -13.80 -22.05 -3.51
C LYS A 81 -15.09 -22.05 -2.68
N ASP A 82 -15.01 -21.63 -1.41
CA ASP A 82 -16.17 -21.53 -0.52
C ASP A 82 -17.17 -20.44 -1.02
N SER A 83 -16.68 -19.47 -1.79
CA SER A 83 -17.48 -18.46 -2.50
C SER A 83 -17.87 -18.86 -3.93
N GLY A 84 -17.66 -20.12 -4.33
CA GLY A 84 -17.97 -20.61 -5.68
C GLY A 84 -16.98 -20.17 -6.78
N ILE A 85 -15.83 -19.60 -6.41
CA ILE A 85 -14.82 -19.10 -7.35
C ILE A 85 -13.73 -20.15 -7.53
N LYS A 86 -13.47 -20.51 -8.80
CA LYS A 86 -12.34 -21.39 -9.16
C LYS A 86 -11.15 -20.55 -9.57
N LEU A 87 -10.14 -20.49 -8.70
CA LEU A 87 -8.88 -19.80 -9.01
C LEU A 87 -7.95 -20.66 -9.87
N PRO A 88 -7.21 -20.05 -10.81
CA PRO A 88 -6.10 -20.71 -11.51
C PRO A 88 -4.89 -20.90 -10.60
N GLY A 89 -3.72 -21.24 -11.15
CA GLY A 89 -2.46 -21.43 -10.43
C GLY A 89 -1.95 -20.15 -9.74
N ALA A 90 -0.95 -20.35 -8.86
CA ALA A 90 -0.27 -19.23 -8.21
C ALA A 90 0.34 -18.28 -9.26
N GLY A 91 0.17 -16.97 -9.08
CA GLY A 91 0.64 -15.96 -10.03
C GLY A 91 -0.23 -15.80 -11.30
N GLU A 92 -1.22 -16.67 -11.51
CA GLU A 92 -2.10 -16.62 -12.69
C GLU A 92 -3.38 -15.78 -12.45
N TYR A 93 -3.45 -15.10 -11.33
CA TYR A 93 -4.54 -14.17 -10.99
C TYR A 93 -4.03 -13.03 -10.12
N GLY A 94 -4.72 -11.90 -10.18
CA GLY A 94 -4.60 -10.81 -9.22
C GLY A 94 -5.75 -10.84 -8.23
N VAL A 95 -5.47 -10.36 -7.01
CA VAL A 95 -6.48 -10.15 -5.98
C VAL A 95 -6.50 -8.69 -5.55
N GLY A 96 -7.71 -8.11 -5.44
CA GLY A 96 -7.92 -6.76 -4.93
C GLY A 96 -8.62 -6.78 -3.59
N MET A 97 -8.13 -6.00 -2.62
CA MET A 97 -8.87 -5.65 -1.41
C MET A 97 -9.63 -4.36 -1.68
N VAL A 98 -10.94 -4.41 -1.68
CA VAL A 98 -11.82 -3.31 -2.10
C VAL A 98 -12.75 -2.90 -0.95
N PHE A 99 -12.71 -1.62 -0.63
CA PHE A 99 -13.66 -0.96 0.25
C PHE A 99 -14.85 -0.49 -0.60
N LEU A 100 -16.05 -0.73 -0.16
CA LEU A 100 -17.29 -0.51 -0.88
C LEU A 100 -18.34 0.17 0.03
N PRO A 101 -19.36 0.82 -0.53
CA PRO A 101 -20.48 1.32 0.25
C PRO A 101 -21.13 0.24 1.12
N PRO A 102 -21.49 0.57 2.39
CA PRO A 102 -22.27 -0.33 3.25
C PRO A 102 -23.65 -0.65 2.66
N ASP A 103 -24.27 0.30 1.96
CA ASP A 103 -25.54 0.10 1.25
C ASP A 103 -25.39 -0.94 0.12
N ALA A 104 -26.31 -1.89 0.06
CA ALA A 104 -26.23 -3.02 -0.87
C ALA A 104 -26.41 -2.60 -2.34
N ASP A 105 -27.30 -1.65 -2.62
CA ASP A 105 -27.59 -1.21 -3.98
C ASP A 105 -26.44 -0.35 -4.52
N ALA A 106 -25.94 0.58 -3.71
CA ALA A 106 -24.76 1.38 -4.03
C ALA A 106 -23.52 0.50 -4.27
N ARG A 107 -23.34 -0.53 -3.42
CA ARG A 107 -22.27 -1.52 -3.57
C ARG A 107 -22.38 -2.26 -4.90
N ALA A 108 -23.57 -2.78 -5.24
CA ALA A 108 -23.80 -3.50 -6.49
C ALA A 108 -23.53 -2.61 -7.73
N GLN A 109 -23.86 -1.30 -7.64
CA GLN A 109 -23.53 -0.34 -8.69
C GLN A 109 -22.01 -0.16 -8.84
N CYS A 110 -21.27 0.00 -7.73
CA CYS A 110 -19.81 0.08 -7.76
C CYS A 110 -19.16 -1.18 -8.37
N GLU A 111 -19.64 -2.37 -7.99
CA GLU A 111 -19.18 -3.65 -8.55
C GLU A 111 -19.48 -3.77 -10.05
N THR A 112 -20.63 -3.28 -10.49
CA THR A 112 -21.00 -3.23 -11.91
C THR A 112 -20.05 -2.33 -12.71
N VAL A 113 -19.74 -1.14 -12.19
CA VAL A 113 -18.75 -0.23 -12.80
C VAL A 113 -17.38 -0.90 -12.87
N PHE A 114 -16.92 -1.50 -11.76
CA PHE A 114 -15.62 -2.17 -11.71
C PHE A 114 -15.55 -3.37 -12.68
N THR A 115 -16.60 -4.19 -12.74
CA THR A 115 -16.70 -5.32 -13.66
C THR A 115 -16.60 -4.88 -15.13
N ARG A 116 -17.27 -3.78 -15.48
CA ARG A 116 -17.17 -3.19 -16.80
C ARG A 116 -15.73 -2.73 -17.11
N VAL A 117 -15.07 -2.04 -16.18
CA VAL A 117 -13.68 -1.60 -16.36
C VAL A 117 -12.73 -2.79 -16.55
N ILE A 118 -12.89 -3.89 -15.78
CA ILE A 118 -12.11 -5.11 -15.97
C ILE A 118 -12.28 -5.66 -17.39
N LYS A 119 -13.53 -5.73 -17.88
CA LYS A 119 -13.83 -6.21 -19.22
C LYS A 119 -13.25 -5.31 -20.30
N ASP A 120 -13.41 -3.99 -20.16
CA ASP A 120 -12.90 -2.99 -21.12
C ASP A 120 -11.36 -2.99 -21.18
N ALA A 121 -10.69 -3.38 -20.09
CA ALA A 121 -9.26 -3.60 -20.04
C ALA A 121 -8.81 -4.96 -20.64
N GLY A 122 -9.70 -5.75 -21.22
CA GLY A 122 -9.42 -7.05 -21.80
C GLY A 122 -9.09 -8.14 -20.77
N ALA A 123 -9.41 -7.92 -19.49
CA ALA A 123 -9.19 -8.88 -18.41
C ALA A 123 -10.49 -9.65 -18.07
N LYS A 124 -10.35 -10.78 -17.38
CA LYS A 124 -11.47 -11.62 -16.97
C LYS A 124 -11.66 -11.57 -15.47
N LEU A 125 -12.84 -11.13 -15.03
CA LEU A 125 -13.28 -11.26 -13.65
C LEU A 125 -13.51 -12.74 -13.34
N LEU A 126 -12.92 -13.23 -12.24
CA LEU A 126 -13.15 -14.58 -11.72
C LEU A 126 -14.27 -14.61 -10.68
N GLY A 127 -14.41 -13.55 -9.89
CA GLY A 127 -15.47 -13.41 -8.91
C GLY A 127 -15.14 -12.45 -7.78
N TRP A 128 -16.11 -12.33 -6.85
CA TRP A 128 -16.03 -11.52 -5.65
C TRP A 128 -16.22 -12.38 -4.40
N ARG A 129 -15.42 -12.13 -3.39
CA ARG A 129 -15.51 -12.77 -2.07
C ARG A 129 -15.74 -11.71 -1.00
N ASP A 130 -16.69 -11.90 -0.11
CA ASP A 130 -16.83 -11.05 1.08
C ASP A 130 -15.70 -11.37 2.05
N VAL A 131 -15.07 -10.32 2.58
CA VAL A 131 -14.01 -10.47 3.59
C VAL A 131 -14.69 -10.68 4.94
N PRO A 132 -14.40 -11.77 5.66
CA PRO A 132 -14.95 -11.98 6.99
C PRO A 132 -14.31 -11.04 7.99
N VAL A 133 -15.09 -10.07 8.47
CA VAL A 133 -14.67 -9.07 9.45
C VAL A 133 -15.55 -9.15 10.71
N LYS A 134 -15.00 -8.72 11.86
CA LYS A 134 -15.72 -8.58 13.12
C LYS A 134 -15.85 -7.10 13.50
N SER A 135 -16.94 -6.48 13.11
CA SER A 135 -17.22 -5.06 13.39
C SER A 135 -17.32 -4.76 14.91
N ASP A 136 -17.56 -5.78 15.74
CA ASP A 136 -17.58 -5.60 17.20
C ASP A 136 -16.19 -5.42 17.82
N ALA A 137 -15.13 -5.71 17.07
CA ALA A 137 -13.75 -5.52 17.53
C ALA A 137 -13.27 -4.06 17.44
N ILE A 138 -14.04 -3.17 16.82
CA ILE A 138 -13.64 -1.78 16.55
C ILE A 138 -14.49 -0.77 17.29
N GLY A 139 -13.93 0.43 17.50
CA GLY A 139 -14.61 1.52 18.20
C GLY A 139 -15.79 2.12 17.41
N PRO A 140 -16.69 2.84 18.10
CA PRO A 140 -17.90 3.38 17.50
C PRO A 140 -17.61 4.40 16.38
N VAL A 141 -16.55 5.19 16.47
CA VAL A 141 -16.17 6.16 15.43
C VAL A 141 -15.70 5.43 14.18
N ALA A 142 -14.83 4.42 14.31
CA ALA A 142 -14.39 3.59 13.18
C ALA A 142 -15.58 2.87 12.52
N ARG A 143 -16.49 2.33 13.34
CA ARG A 143 -17.68 1.61 12.88
C ARG A 143 -18.66 2.52 12.12
N SER A 144 -18.81 3.78 12.51
CA SER A 144 -19.71 4.72 11.83
C SER A 144 -19.31 5.03 10.37
N THR A 145 -18.04 4.77 10.04
CA THR A 145 -17.47 4.98 8.71
C THR A 145 -16.93 3.69 8.09
N GLU A 146 -17.28 2.54 8.67
CA GLU A 146 -16.81 1.22 8.23
C GLU A 146 -17.29 0.92 6.80
N PRO A 147 -16.38 0.66 5.83
CA PRO A 147 -16.76 0.23 4.50
C PRO A 147 -17.15 -1.27 4.50
N PHE A 148 -17.96 -1.68 3.54
CA PHE A 148 -18.11 -3.09 3.23
C PHE A 148 -16.88 -3.59 2.47
N MET A 149 -16.28 -4.68 2.90
CA MET A 149 -15.02 -5.16 2.33
C MET A 149 -15.20 -6.41 1.50
N ARG A 150 -14.73 -6.36 0.25
CA ARG A 150 -14.69 -7.52 -0.66
C ARG A 150 -13.31 -7.71 -1.29
N GLN A 151 -13.04 -8.94 -1.63
CA GLN A 151 -11.91 -9.29 -2.49
C GLN A 151 -12.42 -9.56 -3.90
N VAL A 152 -11.77 -8.93 -4.89
CA VAL A 152 -12.00 -9.18 -6.32
C VAL A 152 -10.87 -10.04 -6.86
N PHE A 153 -11.20 -11.04 -7.68
CA PHE A 153 -10.22 -11.90 -8.33
C PHE A 153 -10.29 -11.72 -9.85
N ILE A 154 -9.13 -11.47 -10.47
CA ILE A 154 -8.99 -11.19 -11.89
C ILE A 154 -7.98 -12.16 -12.49
N ALA A 155 -8.32 -12.85 -13.58
CA ALA A 155 -7.41 -13.77 -14.25
C ALA A 155 -6.29 -13.02 -14.98
N ARG A 156 -5.06 -13.57 -14.92
CA ARG A 156 -3.91 -13.06 -15.68
C ARG A 156 -4.08 -13.27 -17.19
N GLY A 157 -4.66 -14.38 -17.59
CA GLY A 157 -4.83 -14.72 -18.99
C GLY A 157 -3.49 -14.91 -19.70
N ILE A 158 -3.30 -14.20 -20.81
CA ILE A 158 -2.12 -14.34 -21.69
C ILE A 158 -0.98 -13.35 -21.33
N PHE A 159 -1.18 -12.46 -20.36
CA PHE A 159 -0.19 -11.45 -20.00
C PHE A 159 1.02 -12.07 -19.28
N THR A 160 2.21 -11.51 -19.50
CA THR A 160 3.38 -11.74 -18.62
C THR A 160 3.11 -11.16 -17.22
N ASP A 161 3.93 -11.50 -16.24
CA ASP A 161 3.74 -11.02 -14.87
C ASP A 161 3.78 -9.47 -14.80
N GLU A 162 4.73 -8.85 -15.50
CA GLU A 162 4.88 -7.39 -15.52
C GLU A 162 3.75 -6.70 -16.29
N GLU A 163 3.32 -7.26 -17.42
CA GLU A 163 2.17 -6.76 -18.17
C GLU A 163 0.88 -6.86 -17.36
N PHE A 164 0.74 -7.94 -16.60
CA PHE A 164 -0.44 -8.14 -15.76
C PHE A 164 -0.48 -7.14 -14.60
N GLU A 165 0.64 -6.90 -13.89
CA GLU A 165 0.69 -5.87 -12.84
C GLU A 165 0.35 -4.48 -13.41
N ARG A 166 0.89 -4.11 -14.57
CA ARG A 166 0.52 -2.86 -15.26
C ARG A 166 -0.98 -2.82 -15.61
N ARG A 167 -1.54 -3.94 -16.08
CA ARG A 167 -2.97 -4.05 -16.40
C ARG A 167 -3.84 -3.87 -15.15
N LEU A 168 -3.46 -4.50 -14.02
CA LEU A 168 -4.16 -4.33 -12.74
C LEU A 168 -4.11 -2.87 -12.27
N TYR A 169 -2.98 -2.19 -12.44
CA TYR A 169 -2.84 -0.76 -12.14
C TYR A 169 -3.78 0.11 -12.98
N VAL A 170 -3.83 -0.11 -14.30
CA VAL A 170 -4.74 0.60 -15.21
C VAL A 170 -6.20 0.35 -14.80
N ILE A 171 -6.57 -0.91 -14.55
CA ILE A 171 -7.91 -1.28 -14.08
C ILE A 171 -8.27 -0.52 -12.80
N ARG A 172 -7.38 -0.52 -11.80
CA ARG A 172 -7.60 0.20 -10.54
C ARG A 172 -7.83 1.70 -10.77
N LYS A 173 -6.94 2.36 -11.50
CA LYS A 173 -7.05 3.81 -11.79
C LYS A 173 -8.35 4.15 -12.53
N CYS A 174 -8.72 3.34 -13.51
CA CYS A 174 -9.96 3.53 -14.26
C CYS A 174 -11.21 3.30 -13.39
N ALA A 175 -11.21 2.26 -12.55
CA ALA A 175 -12.34 1.95 -11.67
C ALA A 175 -12.53 3.04 -10.61
N GLU A 176 -11.45 3.47 -9.92
CA GLU A 176 -11.49 4.55 -8.93
C GLU A 176 -12.02 5.86 -9.54
N ARG A 177 -11.57 6.20 -10.76
CA ARG A 177 -12.07 7.38 -11.47
C ARG A 177 -13.54 7.22 -11.87
N ALA A 178 -13.92 6.10 -12.48
CA ALA A 178 -15.27 5.89 -12.96
C ALA A 178 -16.31 5.92 -11.83
N VAL A 179 -15.98 5.36 -10.67
CA VAL A 179 -16.86 5.43 -9.48
C VAL A 179 -16.89 6.86 -8.91
N ARG A 180 -15.75 7.53 -8.79
CA ARG A 180 -15.68 8.90 -8.28
C ARG A 180 -16.49 9.90 -9.12
N GLU A 181 -16.47 9.74 -10.43
CA GLU A 181 -17.20 10.61 -11.38
C GLU A 181 -18.67 10.21 -11.56
N SER A 182 -19.11 9.09 -10.98
CA SER A 182 -20.48 8.61 -11.05
C SER A 182 -21.40 9.36 -10.09
N ALA A 183 -22.72 9.15 -10.25
CA ALA A 183 -23.74 9.64 -9.32
C ALA A 183 -24.11 8.62 -8.22
N ILE A 184 -23.29 7.59 -8.01
CA ILE A 184 -23.54 6.54 -7.01
C ILE A 184 -23.52 7.16 -5.61
N GLU A 185 -24.58 6.96 -4.83
CA GLU A 185 -24.63 7.39 -3.44
C GLU A 185 -23.63 6.59 -2.62
N GLY A 186 -22.88 7.25 -1.72
CA GLY A 186 -21.82 6.59 -0.93
C GLY A 186 -20.57 6.20 -1.73
N ARG A 187 -20.37 6.74 -2.97
CA ARG A 187 -19.17 6.50 -3.77
C ARG A 187 -17.84 6.81 -3.05
N ASP A 188 -17.87 7.67 -2.04
CA ASP A 188 -16.69 8.04 -1.24
C ASP A 188 -16.14 6.88 -0.39
N TYR A 189 -16.93 5.84 -0.16
CA TYR A 189 -16.47 4.59 0.43
C TYR A 189 -15.65 3.74 -0.53
N PHE A 190 -15.78 3.97 -1.86
CA PHE A 190 -15.08 3.15 -2.85
C PHE A 190 -13.59 3.45 -2.85
N TYR A 191 -12.79 2.46 -2.47
CA TYR A 191 -11.34 2.54 -2.47
C TYR A 191 -10.74 1.16 -2.69
N ILE A 192 -9.72 1.09 -3.54
CA ILE A 192 -8.98 -0.16 -3.78
C ILE A 192 -7.66 -0.10 -3.00
N SER A 193 -7.65 -0.78 -1.85
CA SER A 193 -6.51 -0.81 -0.93
C SER A 193 -5.28 -1.45 -1.56
N SER A 194 -5.49 -2.54 -2.30
CA SER A 194 -4.49 -3.21 -3.14
C SER A 194 -5.18 -3.91 -4.31
N LEU A 195 -4.48 -4.05 -5.43
CA LEU A 195 -4.88 -4.88 -6.57
C LEU A 195 -3.61 -5.37 -7.27
N SER A 196 -3.17 -6.58 -6.98
CA SER A 196 -1.89 -7.12 -7.42
C SER A 196 -1.94 -8.65 -7.47
N SER A 197 -1.05 -9.26 -8.25
CA SER A 197 -0.77 -10.70 -8.22
C SER A 197 0.28 -11.06 -7.17
N SER A 198 0.97 -10.06 -6.62
CA SER A 198 2.11 -10.24 -5.71
C SER A 198 1.80 -9.92 -4.25
N THR A 199 1.01 -8.87 -3.99
CA THR A 199 0.76 -8.36 -2.63
C THR A 199 -0.72 -8.14 -2.33
N ILE A 200 -1.06 -8.16 -1.04
CA ILE A 200 -2.38 -7.79 -0.52
C ILE A 200 -2.24 -6.97 0.77
N VAL A 201 -3.12 -5.98 0.95
CA VAL A 201 -3.11 -5.07 2.09
C VAL A 201 -4.38 -5.22 2.92
N PHE A 202 -4.20 -5.48 4.21
CA PHE A 202 -5.25 -5.44 5.24
C PHE A 202 -5.02 -4.21 6.10
N LYS A 203 -5.95 -3.26 6.13
CA LYS A 203 -5.80 -1.99 6.85
C LYS A 203 -7.15 -1.35 7.21
N GLY A 204 -7.13 -0.41 8.12
CA GLY A 204 -8.34 0.34 8.47
C GLY A 204 -8.12 1.34 9.61
N LEU A 205 -9.19 2.00 10.05
CA LEU A 205 -9.21 2.83 11.25
C LEU A 205 -9.18 1.96 12.52
N LEU A 206 -8.08 1.23 12.66
CA LEU A 206 -7.88 0.20 13.65
C LEU A 206 -6.72 0.55 14.56
N LEU A 207 -6.77 0.07 15.79
CA LEU A 207 -5.60 -0.04 16.64
C LEU A 207 -4.80 -1.30 16.26
N PRO A 208 -3.48 -1.34 16.52
CA PRO A 208 -2.64 -2.48 16.16
C PRO A 208 -3.19 -3.86 16.55
N HIS A 209 -3.61 -4.04 17.79
CA HIS A 209 -4.15 -5.30 18.29
C HIS A 209 -5.52 -5.68 17.69
N GLN A 210 -6.25 -4.71 17.11
CA GLN A 210 -7.54 -4.97 16.47
C GLN A 210 -7.38 -5.59 15.07
N ILE A 211 -6.25 -5.44 14.40
CA ILE A 211 -6.03 -5.98 13.05
C ILE A 211 -6.35 -7.48 12.96
N PRO A 212 -5.74 -8.37 13.77
CA PRO A 212 -6.08 -9.79 13.73
C PRO A 212 -7.46 -10.12 14.33
N GLN A 213 -8.00 -9.25 15.19
CA GLN A 213 -9.33 -9.43 15.74
C GLN A 213 -10.43 -9.09 14.71
N TYR A 214 -10.20 -8.08 13.91
CA TYR A 214 -11.12 -7.59 12.88
C TYR A 214 -11.09 -8.46 11.62
N TYR A 215 -9.90 -8.69 11.04
CA TYR A 215 -9.71 -9.49 9.83
C TYR A 215 -9.52 -10.98 10.18
N GLN A 216 -10.59 -11.76 10.09
CA GLN A 216 -10.55 -13.18 10.45
C GLN A 216 -9.59 -14.00 9.58
N ASP A 217 -9.39 -13.59 8.33
CA ASP A 217 -8.46 -14.23 7.41
C ASP A 217 -7.03 -14.31 7.97
N LEU A 218 -6.59 -13.29 8.72
CA LEU A 218 -5.22 -13.21 9.26
C LEU A 218 -4.93 -14.25 10.34
N THR A 219 -5.96 -14.88 10.91
CA THR A 219 -5.81 -15.94 11.93
C THR A 219 -5.70 -17.34 11.32
N ASP A 220 -5.92 -17.48 10.02
CA ASP A 220 -5.88 -18.76 9.32
C ASP A 220 -4.42 -19.19 9.05
N SER A 221 -4.04 -20.36 9.55
CA SER A 221 -2.70 -20.91 9.43
C SER A 221 -2.23 -21.15 7.99
N SER A 222 -3.14 -21.28 7.03
CA SER A 222 -2.81 -21.41 5.62
C SER A 222 -2.54 -20.07 4.94
N LEU A 223 -2.82 -18.94 5.61
CA LEU A 223 -2.43 -17.61 5.14
C LEU A 223 -0.94 -17.41 5.45
N THR A 224 -0.11 -17.58 4.43
CA THR A 224 1.36 -17.60 4.54
C THR A 224 1.99 -16.50 3.71
N SER A 225 3.09 -15.95 4.18
CA SER A 225 3.92 -14.96 3.48
C SER A 225 5.39 -15.16 3.85
N ALA A 226 6.30 -14.73 2.97
CA ALA A 226 7.72 -14.63 3.31
C ALA A 226 8.12 -13.24 3.83
N MET A 227 7.19 -12.27 3.75
CA MET A 227 7.39 -10.92 4.27
C MET A 227 6.08 -10.35 4.82
N ALA A 228 6.21 -9.46 5.79
CA ALA A 228 5.12 -8.66 6.34
C ALA A 228 5.63 -7.23 6.55
N LEU A 229 4.94 -6.24 5.98
CA LEU A 229 5.19 -4.82 6.17
C LEU A 229 4.04 -4.24 6.98
N VAL A 230 4.32 -3.56 8.09
CA VAL A 230 3.30 -3.11 9.06
C VAL A 230 3.47 -1.64 9.41
N HIS A 231 2.36 -1.02 9.80
CA HIS A 231 2.35 0.37 10.25
C HIS A 231 1.27 0.61 11.30
N SER A 232 1.66 1.34 12.35
CA SER A 232 0.76 1.97 13.32
C SER A 232 0.78 3.48 13.12
N ARG A 233 -0.36 4.05 12.68
CA ARG A 233 -0.45 5.44 12.24
C ARG A 233 -0.64 6.41 13.41
N PHE A 234 0.07 7.54 13.34
CA PHE A 234 -0.23 8.76 14.07
C PHE A 234 -0.49 9.85 13.03
N SER A 235 -1.72 10.32 12.94
CA SER A 235 -2.12 11.34 11.96
C SER A 235 -1.87 12.73 12.52
N THR A 236 -1.08 13.54 11.79
CA THR A 236 -0.74 14.91 12.20
C THR A 236 -1.45 15.96 11.36
N ASN A 237 -1.46 15.80 10.03
CA ASN A 237 -1.92 16.83 9.09
C ASN A 237 -3.22 16.48 8.34
N THR A 238 -3.73 15.25 8.47
CA THR A 238 -4.94 14.80 7.79
C THR A 238 -5.84 14.05 8.76
N PHE A 239 -7.15 14.27 8.67
CA PHE A 239 -8.09 13.45 9.45
C PHE A 239 -7.94 11.97 9.10
N PRO A 240 -7.96 11.09 10.11
CA PRO A 240 -7.90 9.65 9.88
C PRO A 240 -9.13 9.17 9.09
N THR A 241 -8.89 8.35 8.08
CA THR A 241 -9.93 7.66 7.29
C THR A 241 -9.47 6.26 6.94
N TRP A 242 -10.40 5.36 6.65
CA TRP A 242 -10.10 3.99 6.25
C TRP A 242 -9.10 3.90 5.08
N PRO A 243 -9.23 4.68 3.98
CA PRO A 243 -8.27 4.70 2.90
C PRO A 243 -6.88 5.20 3.28
N LEU A 244 -6.78 6.14 4.21
CA LEU A 244 -5.51 6.77 4.59
C LEU A 244 -4.71 5.99 5.63
N ALA A 245 -5.23 4.90 6.20
CA ALA A 245 -4.45 3.97 6.98
C ALA A 245 -3.32 3.36 6.12
N HIS A 246 -2.19 3.10 6.76
CA HIS A 246 -1.07 2.39 6.15
C HIS A 246 -1.16 0.87 6.41
N PRO A 247 -0.45 0.02 5.63
CA PRO A 247 0.37 0.31 4.44
C PRO A 247 -0.44 0.81 3.24
N TYR A 248 0.27 1.50 2.33
CA TYR A 248 -0.20 1.68 0.97
C TYR A 248 0.21 0.47 0.12
N ARG A 249 0.23 0.60 -1.23
CA ARG A 249 0.48 -0.52 -2.13
C ARG A 249 1.94 -0.93 -2.20
N TYR A 250 2.83 0.06 -2.00
CA TYR A 250 4.28 -0.14 -2.03
C TYR A 250 4.96 0.29 -0.74
N ILE A 251 4.41 1.26 0.00
CA ILE A 251 5.12 1.88 1.13
C ILE A 251 4.36 1.86 2.45
N CYS A 252 5.14 1.89 3.52
CA CYS A 252 4.81 2.52 4.79
C CYS A 252 5.70 3.73 5.00
N HIS A 253 5.14 4.84 5.48
CA HIS A 253 5.89 6.06 5.74
C HIS A 253 5.54 6.59 7.13
N ASN A 254 6.56 6.99 7.86
CA ASN A 254 6.46 7.71 9.13
C ASN A 254 7.30 8.97 9.06
N GLY A 255 6.71 10.11 9.39
CA GLY A 255 7.30 11.43 9.27
C GLY A 255 6.47 12.36 8.41
N GLU A 256 7.12 13.34 7.79
CA GLU A 256 6.46 14.39 7.00
C GLU A 256 7.25 14.68 5.72
N ILE A 257 6.58 14.67 4.58
CA ILE A 257 7.14 15.14 3.32
C ILE A 257 6.75 16.60 3.14
N ASN A 258 7.65 17.50 3.52
CA ASN A 258 7.40 18.94 3.57
C ASN A 258 7.26 19.59 2.19
N THR A 259 7.79 18.96 1.15
CA THR A 259 7.75 19.46 -0.25
C THR A 259 6.48 19.04 -1.00
N LEU A 260 5.52 18.36 -0.37
CA LEU A 260 4.33 17.75 -0.97
C LEU A 260 3.64 18.62 -2.02
N LYS A 261 3.34 19.89 -1.68
CA LYS A 261 2.63 20.80 -2.60
C LYS A 261 3.38 21.03 -3.90
N GLY A 262 4.70 21.20 -3.82
CA GLY A 262 5.59 21.31 -4.98
C GLY A 262 5.60 20.04 -5.79
N ASN A 263 5.76 18.87 -5.14
CA ASN A 263 5.81 17.57 -5.78
C ASN A 263 4.51 17.26 -6.54
N VAL A 264 3.34 17.51 -5.95
CA VAL A 264 2.03 17.33 -6.60
C VAL A 264 1.90 18.23 -7.83
N ASN A 265 2.26 19.51 -7.71
CA ASN A 265 2.21 20.46 -8.81
C ASN A 265 3.14 20.04 -9.97
N TRP A 266 4.34 19.60 -9.67
CA TRP A 266 5.28 19.13 -10.68
C TRP A 266 4.84 17.83 -11.36
N MET A 267 4.32 16.87 -10.60
CA MET A 267 3.72 15.66 -11.16
C MET A 267 2.58 15.99 -12.12
N ARG A 268 1.74 16.97 -11.79
CA ARG A 268 0.66 17.45 -12.66
C ARG A 268 1.20 18.15 -13.92
N ALA A 269 2.18 19.03 -13.76
CA ALA A 269 2.78 19.75 -14.89
C ALA A 269 3.43 18.82 -15.92
N ARG A 270 4.04 17.71 -15.46
CA ARG A 270 4.66 16.70 -16.32
C ARG A 270 3.69 15.87 -17.12
N GLN A 271 2.44 15.71 -16.66
CA GLN A 271 1.47 14.79 -17.29
C GLN A 271 1.32 15.04 -18.80
N GLY A 272 1.39 16.29 -19.23
CA GLY A 272 1.31 16.64 -20.65
C GLY A 272 2.48 16.17 -21.51
N ARG A 273 3.59 15.75 -20.89
CA ARG A 273 4.82 15.28 -21.58
C ARG A 273 5.15 13.81 -21.27
N LEU A 274 4.43 13.20 -20.32
CA LEU A 274 4.68 11.82 -19.97
C LEU A 274 4.28 10.89 -21.11
N ASN A 275 5.22 10.07 -21.52
CA ASN A 275 5.01 9.01 -22.49
C ASN A 275 5.70 7.73 -22.00
N SER A 276 5.13 6.59 -22.29
CA SER A 276 5.69 5.28 -21.93
C SER A 276 5.24 4.25 -22.96
N GLU A 277 6.19 3.58 -23.59
CA GLU A 277 5.89 2.45 -24.47
C GLU A 277 5.21 1.29 -23.73
N LEU A 278 5.52 1.12 -22.45
CA LEU A 278 4.94 0.07 -21.60
C LEU A 278 3.45 0.27 -21.30
N PHE A 279 3.00 1.51 -21.23
CA PHE A 279 1.59 1.83 -21.04
C PHE A 279 0.86 2.12 -22.36
N GLY A 280 1.60 2.53 -23.42
CA GLY A 280 1.01 2.85 -24.72
C GLY A 280 -0.19 3.80 -24.59
N GLU A 281 -1.31 3.42 -25.20
CA GLU A 281 -2.57 4.19 -25.17
C GLU A 281 -3.20 4.28 -23.76
N ASP A 282 -2.86 3.36 -22.86
CA ASP A 282 -3.37 3.36 -21.49
C ASP A 282 -2.78 4.50 -20.65
N MET A 283 -1.69 5.14 -21.12
CA MET A 283 -1.02 6.24 -20.39
C MET A 283 -1.99 7.35 -19.98
N GLN A 284 -2.88 7.77 -20.88
CA GLN A 284 -3.87 8.84 -20.62
C GLN A 284 -4.91 8.42 -19.56
N LYS A 285 -5.15 7.12 -19.42
CA LYS A 285 -6.08 6.58 -18.43
C LYS A 285 -5.53 6.66 -16.99
N LEU A 286 -4.23 6.85 -16.83
CA LEU A 286 -3.57 6.92 -15.51
C LEU A 286 -3.67 8.30 -14.86
N PHE A 287 -3.99 9.34 -15.61
CA PHE A 287 -4.04 10.70 -15.08
C PHE A 287 -5.32 10.99 -14.30
N PRO A 288 -5.21 11.78 -13.20
CA PRO A 288 -3.98 12.24 -12.58
C PRO A 288 -3.25 11.09 -11.87
N ILE A 289 -1.90 11.09 -11.93
CA ILE A 289 -1.09 10.09 -11.24
C ILE A 289 -1.23 10.26 -9.72
N VAL A 290 -1.03 11.48 -9.25
CA VAL A 290 -1.25 11.88 -7.85
C VAL A 290 -2.51 12.72 -7.78
N TYR A 291 -3.38 12.41 -6.81
CA TYR A 291 -4.62 13.15 -6.59
C TYR A 291 -4.41 14.33 -5.66
N GLU A 292 -5.20 15.39 -5.84
CA GLU A 292 -5.25 16.52 -4.90
C GLU A 292 -5.88 16.07 -3.56
N ASN A 293 -5.50 16.73 -2.49
CA ASN A 293 -6.03 16.50 -1.13
C ASN A 293 -5.77 15.10 -0.55
N GLN A 294 -4.77 14.39 -1.07
CA GLN A 294 -4.26 13.17 -0.45
C GLN A 294 -3.19 13.49 0.61
N SER A 295 -2.91 12.53 1.49
CA SER A 295 -1.75 12.62 2.37
C SER A 295 -0.45 12.60 1.56
N ASP A 296 0.62 13.07 2.16
CA ASP A 296 1.98 13.01 1.62
C ASP A 296 2.37 11.57 1.26
N SER A 297 2.13 10.64 2.18
CA SER A 297 2.41 9.22 2.01
C SER A 297 1.64 8.59 0.85
N ALA A 298 0.33 8.90 0.73
CA ALA A 298 -0.49 8.40 -0.39
C ALA A 298 0.00 8.96 -1.72
N SER A 299 0.44 10.20 -1.74
CA SER A 299 0.97 10.87 -2.92
C SER A 299 2.31 10.27 -3.34
N LEU A 300 3.20 10.00 -2.37
CA LEU A 300 4.48 9.31 -2.62
C LEU A 300 4.25 7.88 -3.15
N ASP A 301 3.34 7.11 -2.56
CA ASP A 301 2.99 5.77 -3.00
C ASP A 301 2.50 5.76 -4.47
N ASN A 302 1.64 6.71 -4.84
CA ASN A 302 1.17 6.85 -6.21
C ASN A 302 2.30 7.19 -7.20
N ALA A 303 3.24 8.05 -6.81
CA ALA A 303 4.39 8.40 -7.65
C ALA A 303 5.34 7.21 -7.79
N LEU A 304 5.61 6.49 -6.71
CA LEU A 304 6.46 5.30 -6.71
C LEU A 304 5.85 4.19 -7.56
N GLU A 305 4.58 3.87 -7.35
CA GLU A 305 3.85 2.85 -8.12
C GLU A 305 3.92 3.16 -9.63
N PHE A 306 3.70 4.41 -10.01
CA PHE A 306 3.80 4.83 -11.41
C PHE A 306 5.21 4.61 -12.00
N LEU A 307 6.26 4.97 -11.27
CA LEU A 307 7.64 4.80 -11.73
C LEU A 307 8.03 3.33 -11.85
N VAL A 308 7.64 2.51 -10.87
CA VAL A 308 7.93 1.06 -10.87
C VAL A 308 7.21 0.36 -12.02
N LEU A 309 5.92 0.59 -12.17
CA LEU A 309 5.14 0.00 -13.26
C LEU A 309 5.47 0.61 -14.63
N GLY A 310 6.05 1.81 -14.66
CA GLY A 310 6.68 2.44 -15.81
C GLY A 310 8.07 1.90 -16.17
N GLY A 311 8.54 0.83 -15.49
CA GLY A 311 9.75 0.08 -15.83
C GLY A 311 11.00 0.44 -15.00
N ARG A 312 10.89 1.27 -13.96
CA ARG A 312 11.99 1.48 -13.01
C ARG A 312 12.03 0.36 -11.99
N SER A 313 13.22 -0.13 -11.63
CA SER A 313 13.30 -1.01 -10.47
C SER A 313 12.90 -0.27 -9.18
N LEU A 314 12.38 -0.98 -8.22
CA LEU A 314 11.90 -0.38 -6.96
C LEU A 314 12.98 0.44 -6.25
N PRO A 315 14.24 -0.02 -6.07
CA PRO A 315 15.31 0.80 -5.49
C PRO A 315 15.64 2.04 -6.33
N HIS A 316 15.66 1.91 -7.67
CA HIS A 316 15.92 3.03 -8.56
C HIS A 316 14.84 4.12 -8.39
N ALA A 317 13.57 3.74 -8.39
CA ALA A 317 12.46 4.68 -8.21
C ALA A 317 12.49 5.35 -6.83
N MET A 318 12.82 4.60 -5.76
CA MET A 318 13.01 5.17 -4.42
C MET A 318 14.15 6.18 -4.37
N MET A 319 15.32 5.86 -4.96
CA MET A 319 16.44 6.80 -5.02
C MET A 319 16.15 8.06 -5.86
N MET A 320 15.29 7.95 -6.87
CA MET A 320 14.82 9.12 -7.63
C MET A 320 13.91 10.03 -6.80
N LEU A 321 13.00 9.44 -6.02
CA LEU A 321 12.01 10.19 -5.24
C LEU A 321 12.60 10.75 -3.95
N ILE A 322 13.44 9.98 -3.27
CA ILE A 322 14.06 10.32 -1.98
C ILE A 322 15.59 10.18 -2.14
N PRO A 323 16.25 11.13 -2.79
CA PRO A 323 17.69 11.09 -2.98
C PRO A 323 18.42 11.34 -1.66
N GLU A 324 19.59 10.72 -1.50
CA GLU A 324 20.54 11.10 -0.45
C GLU A 324 21.02 12.55 -0.65
N PRO A 325 21.45 13.25 0.41
CA PRO A 325 22.13 14.55 0.30
C PRO A 325 23.45 14.42 -0.49
N TRP A 326 23.44 14.72 -1.76
CA TRP A 326 24.55 14.48 -2.68
C TRP A 326 25.36 15.74 -3.04
N VAL A 327 24.71 16.93 -3.04
CA VAL A 327 25.32 18.18 -3.55
C VAL A 327 26.58 18.56 -2.77
N ALA A 328 26.56 18.45 -1.45
CA ALA A 328 27.66 18.83 -0.58
C ALA A 328 28.40 17.63 0.05
N ASN A 329 28.26 16.43 -0.53
CA ASN A 329 28.91 15.24 -0.02
C ASN A 329 30.18 14.89 -0.81
N PRO A 330 31.39 15.32 -0.35
CA PRO A 330 32.65 15.06 -1.05
C PRO A 330 33.08 13.58 -1.00
N GLN A 331 32.47 12.77 -0.12
CA GLN A 331 32.81 11.35 0.05
C GLN A 331 31.95 10.43 -0.82
N MET A 332 30.90 10.97 -1.46
CA MET A 332 30.04 10.17 -2.36
C MET A 332 30.85 9.81 -3.62
N ASP A 333 30.79 8.54 -4.00
CA ASP A 333 31.39 8.08 -5.25
C ASP A 333 30.78 8.79 -6.47
N LEU A 334 31.55 8.88 -7.55
CA LEU A 334 31.19 9.67 -8.73
C LEU A 334 30.00 9.09 -9.49
N ASP A 335 29.85 7.76 -9.52
CA ASP A 335 28.75 7.10 -10.22
C ASP A 335 27.41 7.38 -9.50
N ARG A 336 27.41 7.27 -8.16
CA ARG A 336 26.24 7.60 -7.34
C ARG A 336 25.88 9.08 -7.45
N ARG A 337 26.89 9.97 -7.42
CA ARG A 337 26.67 11.39 -7.60
C ARG A 337 26.07 11.69 -8.97
N GLY A 338 26.63 11.09 -10.04
CA GLY A 338 26.13 11.24 -11.40
C GLY A 338 24.69 10.74 -11.55
N PHE A 339 24.33 9.65 -10.84
CA PHE A 339 22.96 9.16 -10.78
C PHE A 339 22.00 10.22 -10.20
N TYR A 340 22.32 10.79 -9.04
CA TYR A 340 21.46 11.80 -8.40
C TYR A 340 21.40 13.10 -9.22
N GLU A 341 22.52 13.57 -9.76
CA GLU A 341 22.58 14.76 -10.61
C GLU A 341 21.70 14.61 -11.86
N TYR A 342 21.78 13.47 -12.53
CA TYR A 342 20.94 13.16 -13.68
C TYR A 342 19.45 13.14 -13.31
N HIS A 343 19.07 12.46 -12.23
CA HIS A 343 17.68 12.35 -11.83
C HIS A 343 17.10 13.64 -11.25
N ALA A 344 17.92 14.47 -10.60
CA ALA A 344 17.49 15.78 -10.11
C ALA A 344 17.05 16.75 -11.22
N ALA A 345 17.54 16.53 -12.45
CA ALA A 345 17.06 17.29 -13.62
C ALA A 345 15.67 16.84 -14.12
N MET A 346 15.21 15.66 -13.72
CA MET A 346 13.94 15.08 -14.18
C MET A 346 12.86 15.02 -13.10
N GLN A 347 13.27 14.89 -11.84
CA GLN A 347 12.36 14.63 -10.72
C GLN A 347 12.79 15.46 -9.51
N GLU A 348 11.87 16.22 -8.94
CA GLU A 348 12.08 16.90 -7.66
C GLU A 348 12.11 15.91 -6.51
N PRO A 349 12.99 16.10 -5.51
CA PRO A 349 13.02 15.28 -4.33
C PRO A 349 11.71 15.42 -3.53
N TRP A 350 11.27 14.31 -2.98
CA TRP A 350 10.23 14.25 -1.95
C TRP A 350 10.94 14.34 -0.61
N ASP A 351 11.00 15.53 -0.04
CA ASP A 351 11.91 15.88 1.05
C ASP A 351 11.18 16.18 2.35
N GLY A 352 11.78 15.70 3.42
CA GLY A 352 11.31 15.86 4.79
C GLY A 352 11.91 14.80 5.72
N PRO A 353 11.73 14.94 7.04
CA PRO A 353 12.15 13.92 8.00
C PRO A 353 11.26 12.68 7.85
N ALA A 354 11.75 11.67 7.12
CA ALA A 354 10.96 10.51 6.75
C ALA A 354 11.70 9.19 7.00
N ALA A 355 10.98 8.21 7.55
CA ALA A 355 11.36 6.80 7.53
C ALA A 355 10.37 6.07 6.60
N VAL A 356 10.89 5.45 5.55
CA VAL A 356 10.07 4.77 4.54
C VAL A 356 10.51 3.32 4.43
N CYS A 357 9.55 2.41 4.66
CA CYS A 357 9.71 1.01 4.29
C CYS A 357 8.89 0.73 3.03
N PHE A 358 9.43 -0.07 2.11
CA PHE A 358 8.82 -0.28 0.81
C PHE A 358 9.00 -1.72 0.31
N THR A 359 8.05 -2.18 -0.52
CA THR A 359 8.09 -3.52 -1.14
C THR A 359 7.26 -3.57 -2.41
N ASP A 360 7.64 -4.46 -3.34
CA ASP A 360 6.87 -4.89 -4.51
C ASP A 360 6.37 -6.34 -4.38
N GLY A 361 6.55 -6.95 -3.19
CA GLY A 361 6.26 -8.36 -2.94
C GLY A 361 7.41 -9.33 -3.28
N LYS A 362 8.48 -8.84 -3.92
CA LYS A 362 9.70 -9.60 -4.24
C LYS A 362 10.90 -9.09 -3.45
N MET A 363 10.96 -7.80 -3.26
CA MET A 363 12.00 -7.08 -2.51
C MET A 363 11.36 -6.26 -1.40
N ILE A 364 12.07 -6.08 -0.29
CA ILE A 364 11.69 -5.21 0.81
C ILE A 364 12.89 -4.42 1.31
N GLY A 365 12.67 -3.16 1.63
CA GLY A 365 13.70 -2.28 2.15
C GLY A 365 13.11 -1.15 2.99
#